data_8b8405d1c1ea52401684c8a83b48d2ac
#
_entry.id   8b8405d1c1ea52401684c8a83b48d2ac
#
_cell.length_a   1.000
_cell.length_b   1.000
_cell.length_c   1.000
_cell.angle_alpha   90.00
_cell.angle_beta   90.00
_cell.angle_gamma   90.00
#
_symmetry.space_group_name_H-M   'P 1'
#
loop_
_entity.id
_entity.type
_entity.pdbx_description
1 polymer ?
#
loop_
_entity_poly.entity_id
_entity_poly.type
_entity_poly.pdbx_seq_one_letter_code
_entity_poly.pdbx_strand_id
1 'polypeptide(L)'
;MSRDFGPVRVDVLGKIAEATLGGLTYLYVRHHIMHRDIKPSNILVNSKGYIKLCDFGVSGELVNSVADTFVGTSTYMAPERIQGEKYTVKSDVWSFGLTIMELAIGKFPFDASEQLSDGDGAPAGILDLLQQIVHEPAPRLPKSDAFPSILEDMIQKCMAKDPAERPTPQELYVSYLSPPKRMT
;
A
#
# COMPACT_ATOMS: atom_id res chain seq x y z
N MET A 1 1.63 5.40 -18.96
CA MET A 1 2.85 6.23 -18.87
C MET A 1 3.56 5.82 -17.61
N SER A 2 4.48 4.85 -17.72
CA SER A 2 5.33 4.39 -16.61
C SER A 2 6.19 5.58 -16.18
N ARG A 3 6.02 6.05 -14.95
CA ARG A 3 6.91 7.02 -14.36
C ARG A 3 7.93 6.23 -13.55
N ASP A 4 9.02 5.85 -14.17
CA ASP A 4 10.17 5.27 -13.49
C ASP A 4 10.83 6.36 -12.62
N PHE A 5 10.21 6.60 -11.48
CA PHE A 5 10.91 7.28 -10.40
C PHE A 5 11.80 6.21 -9.77
N GLY A 6 13.09 6.44 -9.76
CA GLY A 6 14.00 5.53 -9.06
C GLY A 6 13.57 5.34 -7.59
N PRO A 7 14.13 4.35 -6.90
CA PRO A 7 13.75 4.02 -5.52
C PRO A 7 13.92 5.24 -4.60
N VAL A 8 12.96 5.41 -3.70
CA VAL A 8 12.99 6.49 -2.69
C VAL A 8 13.98 6.11 -1.58
N ARG A 9 14.81 7.06 -1.15
CA ARG A 9 15.74 6.84 -0.05
C ARG A 9 15.01 6.43 1.23
N VAL A 10 15.61 5.52 2.00
CA VAL A 10 14.99 4.92 3.19
C VAL A 10 14.60 5.96 4.26
N ASP A 11 15.41 7.02 4.45
CA ASP A 11 15.11 8.10 5.38
C ASP A 11 13.85 8.91 4.97
N VAL A 12 13.67 9.15 3.67
CA VAL A 12 12.47 9.80 3.12
C VAL A 12 11.27 8.85 3.19
N LEU A 13 11.50 7.57 2.88
CA LEU A 13 10.46 6.54 2.94
C LEU A 13 9.88 6.40 4.35
N GLY A 14 10.74 6.46 5.38
CA GLY A 14 10.30 6.47 6.79
C GLY A 14 9.38 7.65 7.10
N LYS A 15 9.67 8.85 6.61
CA LYS A 15 8.81 10.03 6.79
C LYS A 15 7.49 9.92 6.04
N ILE A 16 7.51 9.32 4.84
CA ILE A 16 6.28 9.05 4.07
C ILE A 16 5.41 8.05 4.83
N ALA A 17 6.01 6.97 5.36
CA ALA A 17 5.29 5.97 6.15
C ALA A 17 4.68 6.59 7.42
N GLU A 18 5.44 7.40 8.16
CA GLU A 18 4.99 8.09 9.36
C GLU A 18 3.80 9.00 9.08
N ALA A 19 3.91 9.86 8.08
CA ALA A 19 2.84 10.79 7.72
C ALA A 19 1.58 10.06 7.23
N THR A 20 1.76 9.00 6.44
CA THR A 20 0.63 8.21 5.90
C THR A 20 -0.10 7.46 7.00
N LEU A 21 0.61 6.73 7.86
CA LEU A 21 -0.01 6.01 8.99
C LEU A 21 -0.61 6.96 10.02
N GLY A 22 0.03 8.10 10.29
CA GLY A 22 -0.54 9.14 11.13
C GLY A 22 -1.85 9.70 10.56
N GLY A 23 -1.88 9.97 9.27
CA GLY A 23 -3.08 10.42 8.55
C GLY A 23 -4.21 9.40 8.58
N LEU A 24 -3.93 8.12 8.27
CA LEU A 24 -4.91 7.04 8.34
C LEU A 24 -5.45 6.82 9.76
N THR A 25 -4.58 6.86 10.75
CA THR A 25 -4.98 6.76 12.17
C THR A 25 -5.91 7.90 12.55
N TYR A 26 -5.58 9.13 12.17
CA TYR A 26 -6.40 10.30 12.44
C TYR A 26 -7.78 10.20 11.78
N LEU A 27 -7.83 9.85 10.49
CA LEU A 27 -9.08 9.69 9.76
C LEU A 27 -9.98 8.64 10.42
N TYR A 28 -9.42 7.50 10.78
CA TYR A 28 -10.18 6.40 11.35
C TYR A 28 -10.60 6.67 12.81
N VAL A 29 -9.67 7.04 13.68
CA VAL A 29 -9.93 7.18 15.13
C VAL A 29 -10.80 8.41 15.44
N ARG A 30 -10.59 9.51 14.70
CA ARG A 30 -11.30 10.77 14.97
C ARG A 30 -12.57 10.94 14.15
N HIS A 31 -12.60 10.42 12.94
CA HIS A 31 -13.68 10.68 11.99
C HIS A 31 -14.40 9.42 11.51
N HIS A 32 -13.93 8.23 11.87
CA HIS A 32 -14.45 6.93 11.39
C HIS A 32 -14.45 6.82 9.86
N ILE A 33 -13.51 7.49 9.21
CA ILE A 33 -13.33 7.51 7.76
C ILE A 33 -12.20 6.55 7.38
N MET A 34 -12.45 5.68 6.41
CA MET A 34 -11.45 4.90 5.70
C MET A 34 -11.05 5.63 4.42
N HIS A 35 -9.76 5.60 4.07
CA HIS A 35 -9.27 6.35 2.91
C HIS A 35 -9.73 5.74 1.59
N ARG A 36 -9.61 4.42 1.44
CA ARG A 36 -10.04 3.59 0.31
C ARG A 36 -9.26 3.74 -1.00
N ASP A 37 -8.34 4.68 -1.09
CA ASP A 37 -7.54 4.93 -2.31
C ASP A 37 -6.09 5.31 -1.97
N ILE A 38 -5.44 4.54 -1.09
CA ILE A 38 -4.03 4.71 -0.78
C ILE A 38 -3.18 4.22 -1.93
N LYS A 39 -2.39 5.13 -2.49
CA LYS A 39 -1.43 4.91 -3.58
C LYS A 39 -0.43 6.06 -3.64
N PRO A 40 0.71 5.93 -4.34
CA PRO A 40 1.72 6.99 -4.39
C PRO A 40 1.19 8.35 -4.86
N SER A 41 0.27 8.38 -5.83
CA SER A 41 -0.29 9.64 -6.37
C SER A 41 -1.17 10.42 -5.37
N ASN A 42 -1.66 9.75 -4.31
CA ASN A 42 -2.49 10.37 -3.26
C ASN A 42 -1.67 10.73 -2.01
N ILE A 43 -0.34 10.65 -2.08
CA ILE A 43 0.59 11.11 -1.06
C ILE A 43 1.33 12.32 -1.62
N LEU A 44 0.97 13.49 -1.14
CA LEU A 44 1.51 14.76 -1.62
C LEU A 44 2.70 15.19 -0.76
N VAL A 45 3.79 15.58 -1.41
CA VAL A 45 4.98 16.12 -0.77
C VAL A 45 5.27 17.50 -1.33
N ASN A 46 5.45 18.50 -0.47
CA ASN A 46 5.80 19.84 -0.90
C ASN A 46 7.32 20.10 -0.81
N SER A 47 7.77 21.24 -1.35
CA SER A 47 9.19 21.64 -1.35
C SER A 47 9.79 21.85 0.05
N LYS A 48 8.96 21.98 1.09
CA LYS A 48 9.38 22.09 2.50
C LYS A 48 9.43 20.75 3.22
N GLY A 49 9.13 19.64 2.53
CA GLY A 49 9.10 18.28 3.09
C GLY A 49 7.84 17.94 3.89
N TYR A 50 6.79 18.75 3.83
CA TYR A 50 5.50 18.36 4.41
C TYR A 50 4.81 17.32 3.55
N ILE A 51 4.25 16.30 4.20
CA ILE A 51 3.57 15.17 3.55
C ILE A 51 2.12 15.16 3.99
N LYS A 52 1.20 15.02 3.05
CA LYS A 52 -0.25 14.96 3.29
C LYS A 52 -0.93 13.93 2.39
N LEU A 53 -1.99 13.32 2.91
CA LEU A 53 -2.91 12.49 2.12
C LEU A 53 -3.96 13.36 1.44
N CYS A 54 -4.35 12.99 0.22
CA CYS A 54 -5.47 13.60 -0.51
C CYS A 54 -6.43 12.52 -1.01
N ASP A 55 -7.59 12.96 -1.51
CA ASP A 55 -8.61 12.10 -2.14
C ASP A 55 -9.14 10.96 -1.25
N PHE A 56 -9.44 11.27 0.01
CA PHE A 56 -9.98 10.33 0.97
C PHE A 56 -11.51 10.39 1.06
N GLY A 57 -12.14 9.25 1.24
CA GLY A 57 -13.50 9.10 1.77
C GLY A 57 -14.67 9.56 0.88
N VAL A 58 -14.43 10.11 -0.31
CA VAL A 58 -15.53 10.65 -1.16
C VAL A 58 -16.30 9.55 -1.90
N SER A 59 -15.82 8.32 -1.89
CA SER A 59 -16.38 7.21 -2.66
C SER A 59 -17.34 6.32 -1.86
N GLY A 60 -18.03 6.86 -0.85
CA GLY A 60 -19.00 6.10 -0.05
C GLY A 60 -20.18 5.50 -0.83
N GLU A 61 -20.49 6.02 -2.02
CA GLU A 61 -21.60 5.58 -2.86
C GLU A 61 -21.21 4.70 -4.06
N LEU A 62 -19.92 4.57 -4.39
CA LEU A 62 -19.45 3.79 -5.55
C LEU A 62 -19.26 2.30 -5.27
N VAL A 63 -19.72 1.79 -4.13
CA VAL A 63 -19.52 0.40 -3.71
C VAL A 63 -20.34 -0.62 -4.51
N ASN A 64 -21.28 -0.19 -5.35
CA ASN A 64 -22.17 -1.09 -6.08
C ASN A 64 -21.88 -1.27 -7.57
N SER A 65 -20.89 -0.61 -8.14
CA SER A 65 -20.50 -0.82 -9.53
C SER A 65 -19.10 -1.43 -9.62
N VAL A 66 -19.05 -2.75 -9.60
CA VAL A 66 -17.84 -3.55 -9.84
C VAL A 66 -17.20 -3.18 -11.20
N ALA A 67 -17.98 -2.69 -12.15
CA ALA A 67 -17.52 -2.41 -13.51
C ALA A 67 -16.72 -1.10 -13.67
N ASP A 68 -17.00 -0.05 -12.89
CA ASP A 68 -16.35 1.26 -13.06
C ASP A 68 -15.06 1.45 -12.25
N THR A 69 -14.80 0.55 -11.29
CA THR A 69 -13.62 0.63 -10.41
C THR A 69 -12.37 0.03 -11.06
N PHE A 70 -12.51 -0.69 -12.17
CA PHE A 70 -11.42 -1.48 -12.77
C PHE A 70 -10.44 -0.71 -13.67
N VAL A 71 -10.62 0.58 -13.87
CA VAL A 71 -9.73 1.36 -14.74
C VAL A 71 -8.77 2.21 -13.90
N GLY A 72 -7.61 1.65 -13.56
CA GLY A 72 -6.44 2.40 -13.10
C GLY A 72 -6.17 2.46 -11.58
N THR A 73 -7.14 2.20 -10.69
CA THR A 73 -6.98 2.31 -9.22
C THR A 73 -6.98 0.96 -8.51
N SER A 74 -7.50 -0.08 -9.13
CA SER A 74 -7.70 -1.41 -8.55
C SER A 74 -6.41 -2.18 -8.21
N THR A 75 -5.26 -1.76 -8.73
CA THR A 75 -3.97 -2.45 -8.51
C THR A 75 -3.47 -2.40 -7.07
N TYR A 76 -3.90 -1.41 -6.28
CA TYR A 76 -3.57 -1.29 -4.84
C TYR A 76 -4.62 -1.90 -3.93
N MET A 77 -5.68 -2.47 -4.51
CA MET A 77 -6.80 -3.02 -3.76
C MET A 77 -6.39 -4.30 -3.02
N ALA A 78 -6.85 -4.43 -1.78
CA ALA A 78 -6.60 -5.61 -0.96
C ALA A 78 -7.33 -6.86 -1.52
N PRO A 79 -6.78 -8.08 -1.31
CA PRO A 79 -7.35 -9.32 -1.83
C PRO A 79 -8.82 -9.51 -1.50
N GLU A 80 -9.21 -9.26 -0.25
CA GLU A 80 -10.60 -9.37 0.21
C GLU A 80 -11.54 -8.41 -0.53
N ARG A 81 -11.02 -7.26 -0.97
CA ARG A 81 -11.80 -6.28 -1.73
C ARG A 81 -12.01 -6.71 -3.18
N ILE A 82 -11.01 -7.33 -3.78
CA ILE A 82 -11.10 -7.92 -5.12
C ILE A 82 -12.14 -9.05 -5.12
N GLN A 83 -12.21 -9.80 -4.02
CA GLN A 83 -13.18 -10.87 -3.81
C GLN A 83 -14.60 -10.39 -3.43
N GLY A 84 -14.80 -9.06 -3.33
CA GLY A 84 -16.10 -8.48 -3.01
C GLY A 84 -16.47 -8.46 -1.53
N GLU A 85 -15.52 -8.74 -0.65
CA GLU A 85 -15.72 -8.69 0.80
C GLU A 85 -15.82 -7.25 1.32
N LYS A 86 -16.23 -7.13 2.59
CA LYS A 86 -16.43 -5.82 3.23
C LYS A 86 -15.11 -5.07 3.39
N TYR A 87 -15.12 -3.79 3.04
CA TYR A 87 -13.99 -2.89 3.27
C TYR A 87 -13.78 -2.61 4.75
N THR A 88 -12.55 -2.69 5.21
CA THR A 88 -12.15 -2.33 6.57
C THR A 88 -10.92 -1.42 6.56
N VAL A 89 -10.59 -0.83 7.70
CA VAL A 89 -9.35 -0.06 7.85
C VAL A 89 -8.09 -0.89 7.53
N LYS A 90 -8.17 -2.20 7.68
CA LYS A 90 -7.08 -3.13 7.33
C LYS A 90 -6.90 -3.31 5.83
N SER A 91 -7.92 -2.98 5.02
CA SER A 91 -7.77 -2.89 3.57
C SER A 91 -6.90 -1.69 3.17
N ASP A 92 -7.00 -0.55 3.87
CA ASP A 92 -6.08 0.57 3.69
C ASP A 92 -4.63 0.21 4.07
N VAL A 93 -4.45 -0.69 5.05
CA VAL A 93 -3.12 -1.17 5.46
C VAL A 93 -2.44 -1.99 4.36
N TRP A 94 -3.17 -2.84 3.64
CA TRP A 94 -2.64 -3.52 2.46
C TRP A 94 -2.16 -2.52 1.40
N SER A 95 -3.02 -1.56 1.04
CA SER A 95 -2.69 -0.53 0.05
C SER A 95 -1.49 0.31 0.48
N PHE A 96 -1.36 0.61 1.78
CA PHE A 96 -0.21 1.26 2.37
C PHE A 96 1.06 0.42 2.20
N GLY A 97 1.04 -0.86 2.58
CA GLY A 97 2.19 -1.76 2.44
C GLY A 97 2.68 -1.85 0.99
N LEU A 98 1.76 -2.00 0.06
CA LEU A 98 2.07 -2.04 -1.37
C LEU A 98 2.67 -0.73 -1.88
N THR A 99 2.12 0.41 -1.44
CA THR A 99 2.64 1.75 -1.76
C THR A 99 4.07 1.95 -1.25
N ILE A 100 4.34 1.59 0.01
CA ILE A 100 5.68 1.72 0.60
C ILE A 100 6.67 0.80 -0.10
N MET A 101 6.26 -0.42 -0.45
CA MET A 101 7.11 -1.35 -1.20
C MET A 101 7.45 -0.81 -2.60
N GLU A 102 6.47 -0.30 -3.34
CA GLU A 102 6.70 0.32 -4.65
C GLU A 102 7.67 1.48 -4.57
N LEU A 103 7.51 2.38 -3.61
CA LEU A 103 8.42 3.51 -3.40
C LEU A 103 9.83 3.04 -3.01
N ALA A 104 9.95 1.96 -2.23
CA ALA A 104 11.22 1.38 -1.83
C ALA A 104 12.02 0.79 -2.99
N ILE A 105 11.34 0.06 -3.89
CA ILE A 105 11.99 -0.62 -5.03
C ILE A 105 11.97 0.20 -6.32
N GLY A 106 11.16 1.26 -6.39
CA GLY A 106 11.05 2.14 -7.57
C GLY A 106 10.18 1.57 -8.69
N LYS A 107 9.52 0.43 -8.48
CA LYS A 107 8.60 -0.20 -9.44
C LYS A 107 7.44 -0.87 -8.74
N PHE A 108 6.33 -1.10 -9.44
CA PHE A 108 5.17 -1.78 -8.89
C PHE A 108 5.50 -3.26 -8.58
N PRO A 109 5.22 -3.78 -7.36
CA PRO A 109 5.71 -5.09 -6.93
C PRO A 109 5.11 -6.31 -7.63
N PHE A 110 3.97 -6.17 -8.29
CA PHE A 110 3.32 -7.22 -9.08
C PHE A 110 3.59 -7.09 -10.58
N ASP A 111 4.65 -6.41 -10.99
CA ASP A 111 4.94 -6.21 -12.40
C ASP A 111 5.41 -7.54 -13.03
N ALA A 112 4.51 -8.14 -13.80
CA ALA A 112 4.71 -9.43 -14.47
C ALA A 112 5.78 -9.39 -15.59
N SER A 113 6.33 -8.23 -15.90
CA SER A 113 7.25 -8.04 -17.03
C SER A 113 8.59 -8.75 -16.86
N GLU A 114 9.00 -9.11 -15.64
CA GLU A 114 10.25 -9.84 -15.39
C GLU A 114 10.10 -11.38 -15.40
N GLN A 115 8.86 -11.90 -15.32
CA GLN A 115 8.60 -13.35 -15.35
C GLN A 115 8.34 -13.90 -16.78
N LEU A 116 8.21 -13.00 -17.77
CA LEU A 116 7.89 -13.36 -19.16
C LEU A 116 9.09 -13.22 -20.10
N SER A 117 10.28 -13.65 -19.67
CA SER A 117 11.45 -13.72 -20.58
C SER A 117 11.48 -14.96 -21.48
N ASP A 118 10.51 -15.88 -21.37
CA ASP A 118 10.43 -17.04 -22.25
C ASP A 118 8.97 -17.29 -22.68
N GLY A 119 8.53 -16.63 -23.75
CA GLY A 119 7.30 -17.01 -24.43
C GLY A 119 6.43 -15.86 -24.87
N ASP A 120 5.98 -15.97 -26.07
CA ASP A 120 5.03 -15.21 -26.89
C ASP A 120 3.74 -14.79 -26.13
N GLY A 121 3.89 -13.97 -25.06
CA GLY A 121 2.79 -13.60 -24.15
C GLY A 121 2.39 -12.14 -24.35
N ALA A 122 1.12 -11.93 -24.69
CA ALA A 122 0.47 -10.63 -24.58
C ALA A 122 0.67 -10.04 -23.17
N PRO A 123 0.77 -8.72 -23.01
CA PRO A 123 0.90 -8.11 -21.68
C PRO A 123 -0.23 -8.61 -20.78
N ALA A 124 0.12 -9.15 -19.60
CA ALA A 124 -0.82 -9.61 -18.61
C ALA A 124 -1.87 -8.52 -18.35
N GLY A 125 -3.14 -8.83 -18.59
CA GLY A 125 -4.24 -7.88 -18.42
C GLY A 125 -4.48 -7.59 -16.95
N ILE A 126 -5.27 -6.55 -16.67
CA ILE A 126 -5.67 -6.18 -15.30
C ILE A 126 -6.29 -7.36 -14.54
N LEU A 127 -7.01 -8.23 -15.24
CA LEU A 127 -7.61 -9.43 -14.63
C LEU A 127 -6.57 -10.42 -14.14
N ASP A 128 -5.47 -10.62 -14.87
CA ASP A 128 -4.38 -11.49 -14.46
C ASP A 128 -3.69 -10.94 -13.22
N LEU A 129 -3.46 -9.63 -13.16
CA LEU A 129 -2.93 -8.96 -11.98
C LEU A 129 -3.84 -9.15 -10.76
N LEU A 130 -5.15 -9.00 -10.90
CA LEU A 130 -6.09 -9.20 -9.80
C LEU A 130 -6.11 -10.66 -9.34
N GLN A 131 -5.98 -11.62 -10.27
CA GLN A 131 -5.84 -13.05 -9.95
C GLN A 131 -4.54 -13.29 -9.15
N GLN A 132 -3.42 -12.69 -9.54
CA GLN A 132 -2.17 -12.77 -8.79
C GLN A 132 -2.32 -12.22 -7.37
N ILE A 133 -2.91 -11.03 -7.22
CA ILE A 133 -3.13 -10.41 -5.90
C ILE A 133 -3.94 -11.33 -4.99
N VAL A 134 -4.92 -12.04 -5.52
CA VAL A 134 -5.80 -12.93 -4.73
C VAL A 134 -5.11 -14.28 -4.45
N HIS A 135 -4.54 -14.93 -5.43
CA HIS A 135 -4.16 -16.34 -5.35
C HIS A 135 -2.66 -16.59 -5.12
N GLU A 136 -1.77 -15.72 -5.59
CA GLU A 136 -0.35 -15.89 -5.43
C GLU A 136 0.14 -15.40 -4.05
N PRO A 137 1.29 -15.86 -3.56
CA PRO A 137 1.91 -15.34 -2.35
C PRO A 137 2.11 -13.83 -2.44
N ALA A 138 1.91 -13.12 -1.31
CA ALA A 138 2.13 -11.69 -1.26
C ALA A 138 3.60 -11.35 -1.60
N PRO A 139 3.84 -10.26 -2.36
CA PRO A 139 5.19 -9.84 -2.69
C PRO A 139 5.96 -9.46 -1.43
N ARG A 140 7.28 -9.56 -1.50
CA ARG A 140 8.21 -9.21 -0.42
C ARG A 140 9.27 -8.27 -0.95
N LEU A 141 9.84 -7.46 -0.08
CA LEU A 141 11.03 -6.70 -0.42
C LEU A 141 12.16 -7.68 -0.83
N PRO A 142 12.90 -7.37 -1.90
CA PRO A 142 14.07 -8.15 -2.25
C PRO A 142 15.08 -8.11 -1.09
N LYS A 143 15.73 -9.25 -0.81
CA LYS A 143 16.80 -9.31 0.19
C LYS A 143 17.94 -8.39 -0.25
N SER A 144 18.21 -7.37 0.52
CA SER A 144 19.26 -6.39 0.24
C SER A 144 19.65 -5.69 1.54
N ASP A 145 20.94 -5.40 1.71
CA ASP A 145 21.44 -4.58 2.82
C ASP A 145 20.93 -3.13 2.77
N ALA A 146 20.30 -2.74 1.65
CA ALA A 146 19.71 -1.42 1.49
C ALA A 146 18.42 -1.22 2.32
N PHE A 147 17.76 -2.31 2.73
CA PHE A 147 16.51 -2.24 3.48
C PHE A 147 16.71 -2.66 4.94
N PRO A 148 16.41 -1.77 5.91
CA PRO A 148 16.42 -2.15 7.32
C PRO A 148 15.38 -3.25 7.61
N SER A 149 15.72 -4.20 8.48
CA SER A 149 14.84 -5.31 8.86
C SER A 149 13.49 -4.84 9.43
N ILE A 150 13.46 -3.68 10.07
CA ILE A 150 12.23 -3.06 10.58
C ILE A 150 11.26 -2.67 9.44
N LEU A 151 11.79 -2.23 8.30
CA LEU A 151 10.99 -1.92 7.11
C LEU A 151 10.42 -3.20 6.49
N GLU A 152 11.25 -4.24 6.39
CA GLU A 152 10.82 -5.55 5.88
C GLU A 152 9.69 -6.14 6.73
N ASP A 153 9.84 -6.14 8.06
CA ASP A 153 8.84 -6.66 8.99
C ASP A 153 7.53 -5.86 8.90
N MET A 154 7.60 -4.53 8.86
CA MET A 154 6.43 -3.68 8.71
C MET A 154 5.67 -3.99 7.42
N ILE A 155 6.36 -4.04 6.29
CA ILE A 155 5.75 -4.35 4.99
C ILE A 155 5.15 -5.75 5.00
N GLN A 156 5.86 -6.74 5.53
CA GLN A 156 5.37 -8.12 5.59
C GLN A 156 4.05 -8.23 6.37
N LYS A 157 3.91 -7.50 7.47
CA LYS A 157 2.66 -7.47 8.25
C LYS A 157 1.52 -6.78 7.49
N CYS A 158 1.82 -5.72 6.74
CA CYS A 158 0.82 -5.05 5.89
C CYS A 158 0.32 -5.96 4.77
N MET A 159 1.19 -6.84 4.26
CA MET A 159 0.93 -7.71 3.12
C MET A 159 0.33 -9.08 3.50
N ALA A 160 -0.09 -9.30 4.74
CA ALA A 160 -0.81 -10.50 5.12
C ALA A 160 -2.11 -10.63 4.29
N LYS A 161 -2.34 -11.82 3.71
CA LYS A 161 -3.52 -12.05 2.84
C LYS A 161 -4.81 -12.01 3.64
N ASP A 162 -4.83 -12.63 4.81
CA ASP A 162 -5.96 -12.53 5.74
C ASP A 162 -5.99 -11.14 6.39
N PRO A 163 -7.06 -10.36 6.20
CA PRO A 163 -7.20 -9.07 6.86
C PRO A 163 -7.19 -9.18 8.40
N ALA A 164 -7.55 -10.33 8.98
CA ALA A 164 -7.49 -10.53 10.43
C ALA A 164 -6.06 -10.48 10.96
N GLU A 165 -5.09 -10.95 10.18
CA GLU A 165 -3.67 -10.96 10.54
C GLU A 165 -2.98 -9.61 10.35
N ARG A 166 -3.58 -8.69 9.56
CA ARG A 166 -3.01 -7.36 9.37
C ARG A 166 -3.25 -6.49 10.60
N PRO A 167 -2.25 -5.70 11.04
CA PRO A 167 -2.46 -4.71 12.08
C PRO A 167 -3.31 -3.53 11.56
N THR A 168 -3.86 -2.76 12.49
CA THR A 168 -4.47 -1.47 12.17
C THR A 168 -3.41 -0.40 11.91
N PRO A 169 -3.75 0.74 11.25
CA PRO A 169 -2.81 1.85 11.08
C PRO A 169 -2.24 2.36 12.40
N GLN A 170 -3.05 2.40 13.47
CA GLN A 170 -2.61 2.85 14.79
C GLN A 170 -1.61 1.87 15.41
N GLU A 171 -1.84 0.57 15.30
CA GLU A 171 -0.90 -0.45 15.79
C GLU A 171 0.44 -0.37 15.06
N LEU A 172 0.42 -0.19 13.73
CA LEU A 172 1.64 0.03 12.95
C LEU A 172 2.36 1.32 13.37
N TYR A 173 1.63 2.42 13.50
CA TYR A 173 2.21 3.69 13.91
C TYR A 173 2.93 3.58 15.25
N VAL A 174 2.27 2.97 16.24
CA VAL A 174 2.85 2.79 17.58
C VAL A 174 4.06 1.84 17.55
N SER A 175 3.97 0.73 16.80
CA SER A 175 5.02 -0.30 16.80
C SER A 175 6.30 0.11 16.08
N TYR A 176 6.18 0.90 15.01
CA TYR A 176 7.31 1.15 14.10
C TYR A 176 7.78 2.61 14.07
N LEU A 177 6.92 3.56 14.39
CA LEU A 177 7.15 4.98 14.13
C LEU A 177 7.06 5.87 15.37
N SER A 178 6.45 5.40 16.46
CA SER A 178 6.48 6.13 17.72
C SER A 178 7.88 6.08 18.32
N PRO A 179 8.43 7.22 18.80
CA PRO A 179 9.68 7.19 19.54
C PRO A 179 9.52 6.27 20.76
N PRO A 180 10.57 5.49 21.13
CA PRO A 180 10.51 4.65 22.32
C PRO A 180 10.12 5.52 23.51
N LYS A 181 9.07 5.12 24.25
CA LYS A 181 8.69 5.80 25.49
C LYS A 181 9.91 5.83 26.38
N ARG A 182 10.46 7.03 26.63
CA ARG A 182 11.46 7.17 27.66
C ARG A 182 10.82 6.70 28.95
N MET A 183 11.30 5.58 29.48
CA MET A 183 10.96 5.16 30.84
C MET A 183 11.54 6.23 31.76
N THR A 184 10.66 7.07 32.32
CA THR A 184 10.96 7.96 33.45
C THR A 184 10.92 7.16 34.72
#